data_0db20caca3edb3326497fba265952818
#
_entry.id   0db20caca3edb3326497fba265952818
#
_cell.length_a   1.000
_cell.length_b   1.000
_cell.length_c   1.000
_cell.angle_alpha   90.00
_cell.angle_beta   90.00
_cell.angle_gamma   90.00
#
_symmetry.space_group_name_H-M   'P 1'
#
loop_
_entity.id
_entity.type
_entity.pdbx_description
1 polymer ?
#
loop_
_entity_poly.entity_id
_entity_poly.type
_entity_poly.pdbx_seq_one_letter_code
_entity_poly.pdbx_strand_id
1 'polypeptide(L)'
;LRWRDISKIIFVALFVRIGLMLAGHYFFHLPDSTNDALGFEWGAWDMAKDGFINTLKNYPGANSFFYSWMIAIPYSLFGRSILMMQSIGLLFGLGVVFFGWLITKKIWGEQAANKVGWILALFPSLILYSIIPLREVYNSFFLIVAMLGIVKWAKTKNLQSLFLTFIGFIGAGFF
;
A
#
# COMPACT_ATOMS: atom_id res chain seq x y z
N LEU A 1 0.91 -6.45 25.27
CA LEU A 1 1.33 -6.43 23.86
C LEU A 1 2.84 -6.20 23.81
N ARG A 2 3.62 -7.22 23.40
CA ARG A 2 5.05 -7.00 23.10
C ARG A 2 5.17 -6.30 21.75
N TRP A 3 5.00 -5.00 21.72
CA TRP A 3 5.20 -4.16 20.53
C TRP A 3 6.62 -4.25 19.96
N ARG A 4 7.55 -4.72 20.78
CA ARG A 4 8.99 -4.80 20.46
C ARG A 4 9.31 -5.73 19.28
N ASP A 5 8.53 -6.78 19.05
CA ASP A 5 8.82 -7.73 17.98
C ASP A 5 8.29 -7.23 16.64
N ILE A 6 7.04 -6.73 16.60
CA ILE A 6 6.50 -6.14 15.38
C ILE A 6 7.26 -4.88 14.95
N SER A 7 7.74 -4.06 15.89
CA SER A 7 8.52 -2.87 15.54
C SER A 7 9.84 -3.21 14.83
N LYS A 8 10.53 -4.28 15.25
CA LYS A 8 11.73 -4.77 14.56
C LYS A 8 11.41 -5.24 13.13
N ILE A 9 10.32 -6.01 12.97
CA ILE A 9 9.88 -6.50 11.66
C ILE A 9 9.56 -5.32 10.73
N ILE A 10 8.80 -4.34 11.20
CA ILE A 10 8.44 -3.15 10.42
C ILE A 10 9.68 -2.31 10.10
N PHE A 11 10.60 -2.15 11.06
CA PHE A 11 11.85 -1.40 10.83
C PHE A 11 12.70 -2.05 9.72
N VAL A 12 12.88 -3.37 9.77
CA VAL A 12 13.62 -4.09 8.72
C VAL A 12 12.87 -4.02 7.39
N ALA A 13 11.54 -4.21 7.39
CA ALA A 13 10.72 -4.08 6.19
C ALA A 13 10.84 -2.69 5.56
N LEU A 14 10.84 -1.63 6.36
CA LEU A 14 11.01 -0.24 5.93
C LEU A 14 12.41 -0.05 5.33
N PHE A 15 13.46 -0.47 6.06
CA PHE A 15 14.84 -0.27 5.63
C PHE A 15 15.15 -0.97 4.29
N VAL A 16 14.71 -2.21 4.13
CA VAL A 16 14.87 -2.97 2.88
C VAL A 16 14.15 -2.27 1.72
N ARG A 17 12.91 -1.82 1.94
CA ARG A 17 12.12 -1.13 0.90
C ARG A 17 12.72 0.21 0.51
N ILE A 18 13.15 1.03 1.48
CA ILE A 18 13.82 2.31 1.19
C ILE A 18 15.12 2.05 0.43
N GLY A 19 15.94 1.11 0.87
CA GLY A 19 17.20 0.79 0.21
C GLY A 19 16.99 0.37 -1.25
N LEU A 20 16.05 -0.55 -1.51
CA LEU A 20 15.74 -1.01 -2.86
C LEU A 20 15.04 0.08 -3.71
N MET A 21 14.18 0.89 -3.12
CA MET A 21 13.53 2.02 -3.79
C MET A 21 14.57 3.04 -4.29
N LEU A 22 15.50 3.43 -3.43
CA LEU A 22 16.58 4.35 -3.79
C LEU A 22 17.55 3.73 -4.79
N ALA A 23 17.90 2.46 -4.60
CA ALA A 23 18.75 1.74 -5.55
C ALA A 23 18.09 1.65 -6.94
N GLY A 24 16.80 1.32 -6.99
CA GLY A 24 16.04 1.28 -8.24
C GLY A 24 15.83 2.66 -8.89
N HIS A 25 15.79 3.72 -8.09
CA HIS A 25 15.64 5.09 -8.60
C HIS A 25 16.95 5.64 -9.21
N TYR A 26 18.10 5.33 -8.59
CA TYR A 26 19.38 5.99 -8.95
C TYR A 26 20.35 5.10 -9.72
N PHE A 27 20.27 3.75 -9.62
CA PHE A 27 21.33 2.88 -10.12
C PHE A 27 20.87 1.87 -11.19
N PHE A 28 19.64 1.37 -11.14
CA PHE A 28 19.14 0.38 -12.07
C PHE A 28 17.60 0.37 -12.16
N HIS A 29 17.07 -0.13 -13.26
CA HIS A 29 15.63 -0.30 -13.40
C HIS A 29 15.16 -1.58 -12.70
N LEU A 30 14.16 -1.44 -11.85
CA LEU A 30 13.51 -2.58 -11.23
C LEU A 30 12.61 -3.31 -12.23
N PRO A 31 12.41 -4.63 -12.10
CA PRO A 31 11.39 -5.33 -12.90
C PRO A 31 10.04 -4.61 -12.79
N ASP A 32 9.28 -4.60 -13.87
CA ASP A 32 7.95 -3.96 -13.98
C ASP A 32 7.89 -2.44 -13.66
N SER A 33 9.04 -1.77 -13.51
CA SER A 33 9.10 -0.32 -13.23
C SER A 33 8.93 0.55 -14.48
N THR A 34 8.78 -0.05 -15.65
CA THR A 34 8.56 0.58 -16.97
C THR A 34 7.09 0.41 -17.39
N ASN A 35 6.76 0.73 -18.62
CA ASN A 35 5.42 0.54 -19.21
C ASN A 35 4.29 1.08 -18.31
N ASP A 36 3.52 0.21 -17.68
CA ASP A 36 2.35 0.57 -16.87
C ASP A 36 2.71 1.50 -15.69
N ALA A 37 3.85 1.26 -15.04
CA ALA A 37 4.32 2.08 -13.93
C ALA A 37 4.56 3.53 -14.36
N LEU A 38 5.21 3.73 -15.51
CA LEU A 38 5.40 5.05 -16.10
C LEU A 38 4.08 5.64 -16.61
N GLY A 39 3.20 4.81 -17.17
CA GLY A 39 1.86 5.23 -17.61
C GLY A 39 1.02 5.80 -16.48
N PHE A 40 1.01 5.16 -15.33
CA PHE A 40 0.31 5.66 -14.14
C PHE A 40 0.93 6.96 -13.61
N GLU A 41 2.25 7.06 -13.62
CA GLU A 41 2.96 8.25 -13.17
C GLU A 41 2.69 9.46 -14.09
N TRP A 42 2.77 9.24 -15.40
CA TRP A 42 2.45 10.30 -16.37
C TRP A 42 0.99 10.73 -16.29
N GLY A 43 0.07 9.78 -16.15
CA GLY A 43 -1.34 10.06 -15.95
C GLY A 43 -1.58 10.89 -14.68
N ALA A 44 -0.87 10.60 -13.59
CA ALA A 44 -0.94 11.36 -12.36
C ALA A 44 -0.44 12.80 -12.55
N TRP A 45 0.68 12.99 -13.25
CA TRP A 45 1.19 14.32 -13.54
C TRP A 45 0.27 15.10 -14.49
N ASP A 46 -0.27 14.45 -15.51
CA ASP A 46 -1.19 15.10 -16.45
C ASP A 46 -2.44 15.65 -15.75
N MET A 47 -2.97 14.91 -14.78
CA MET A 47 -4.10 15.35 -13.95
C MET A 47 -3.72 16.45 -12.93
N ALA A 48 -2.45 16.49 -12.49
CA ALA A 48 -1.99 17.38 -11.43
C ALA A 48 -1.57 18.77 -11.93
N LYS A 49 -1.09 18.88 -13.17
CA LYS A 49 -0.46 20.11 -13.75
C LYS A 49 -1.37 21.33 -13.74
N ASP A 50 -2.69 21.15 -13.80
CA ASP A 50 -3.68 22.21 -13.82
C ASP A 50 -4.08 22.71 -12.42
N GLY A 51 -3.41 22.21 -11.39
CA GLY A 51 -3.56 22.63 -10.00
C GLY A 51 -4.58 21.86 -9.20
N PHE A 52 -4.50 21.98 -7.88
CA PHE A 52 -5.22 21.15 -6.91
C PHE A 52 -6.75 21.13 -7.10
N ILE A 53 -7.35 22.30 -7.31
CA ILE A 53 -8.82 22.40 -7.46
C ILE A 53 -9.30 21.67 -8.72
N ASN A 54 -8.56 21.79 -9.83
CA ASN A 54 -8.90 21.11 -11.07
C ASN A 54 -8.66 19.59 -10.96
N THR A 55 -7.61 19.18 -10.27
CA THR A 55 -7.38 17.76 -9.95
C THR A 55 -8.56 17.13 -9.20
N LEU A 56 -9.10 17.83 -8.19
CA LEU A 56 -10.27 17.34 -7.44
C LEU A 56 -11.55 17.28 -8.30
N LYS A 57 -11.76 18.24 -9.18
CA LYS A 57 -12.93 18.27 -10.09
C LYS A 57 -12.89 17.14 -11.13
N ASN A 58 -11.69 16.74 -11.55
CA ASN A 58 -11.47 15.73 -12.58
C ASN A 58 -11.43 14.31 -11.97
N TYR A 59 -12.22 14.04 -10.93
CA TYR A 59 -12.37 12.72 -10.33
C TYR A 59 -12.87 11.70 -11.37
N PRO A 60 -12.09 10.64 -11.67
CA PRO A 60 -12.42 9.71 -12.76
C PRO A 60 -13.47 8.65 -12.40
N GLY A 61 -13.88 8.57 -11.13
CA GLY A 61 -14.69 7.45 -10.65
C GLY A 61 -13.86 6.22 -10.28
N ALA A 62 -14.54 5.10 -10.01
CA ALA A 62 -13.91 3.82 -9.71
C ALA A 62 -13.50 3.11 -11.01
N ASN A 63 -12.35 3.48 -11.57
CA ASN A 63 -11.80 2.91 -12.79
C ASN A 63 -10.26 2.85 -12.73
N SER A 64 -9.62 2.39 -13.79
CA SER A 64 -8.16 2.23 -13.87
C SER A 64 -7.36 3.53 -13.66
N PHE A 65 -7.98 4.70 -13.86
CA PHE A 65 -7.33 6.00 -13.64
C PHE A 65 -7.44 6.51 -12.20
N PHE A 66 -8.20 5.85 -11.34
CA PHE A 66 -8.34 6.23 -9.93
C PHE A 66 -6.99 6.27 -9.21
N TYR A 67 -6.11 5.32 -9.48
CA TYR A 67 -4.76 5.31 -8.90
C TYR A 67 -3.96 6.54 -9.29
N SER A 68 -3.93 6.88 -10.59
CA SER A 68 -3.26 8.09 -11.08
C SER A 68 -3.85 9.36 -10.46
N TRP A 69 -5.18 9.43 -10.35
CA TRP A 69 -5.87 10.56 -9.73
C TRP A 69 -5.51 10.68 -8.23
N MET A 70 -5.46 9.59 -7.49
CA MET A 70 -5.06 9.61 -6.08
C MET A 70 -3.63 10.16 -5.90
N ILE A 71 -2.71 9.82 -6.81
CA ILE A 71 -1.34 10.34 -6.82
C ILE A 71 -1.28 11.79 -7.34
N ALA A 72 -2.19 12.18 -8.23
CA ALA A 72 -2.27 13.55 -8.73
C ALA A 72 -2.56 14.57 -7.60
N ILE A 73 -3.27 14.17 -6.55
CA ILE A 73 -3.55 15.04 -5.40
C ILE A 73 -2.26 15.55 -4.74
N PRO A 74 -1.35 14.71 -4.21
CA PRO A 74 -0.09 15.18 -3.67
C PRO A 74 0.82 15.84 -4.74
N TYR A 75 0.78 15.39 -5.99
CA TYR A 75 1.54 16.04 -7.08
C TYR A 75 1.10 17.47 -7.33
N SER A 76 -0.19 17.76 -7.25
CA SER A 76 -0.72 19.11 -7.43
C SER A 76 -0.37 20.09 -6.29
N LEU A 77 -0.01 19.57 -5.10
CA LEU A 77 0.37 20.34 -3.92
C LEU A 77 1.88 20.53 -3.80
N PHE A 78 2.65 19.45 -4.06
CA PHE A 78 4.09 19.41 -3.79
C PHE A 78 4.95 19.32 -5.05
N GLY A 79 4.33 19.22 -6.22
CA GLY A 79 5.01 19.02 -7.48
C GLY A 79 5.26 17.55 -7.82
N ARG A 80 5.69 17.30 -9.06
CA ARG A 80 5.95 15.97 -9.59
C ARG A 80 7.14 15.31 -8.90
N SER A 81 6.95 14.12 -8.34
CA SER A 81 8.02 13.34 -7.69
C SER A 81 7.72 11.85 -7.69
N ILE A 82 8.47 11.09 -8.50
CA ILE A 82 8.36 9.63 -8.53
C ILE A 82 8.65 9.02 -7.15
N LEU A 83 9.65 9.55 -6.43
CA LEU A 83 9.96 9.09 -5.07
C LEU A 83 8.80 9.30 -4.10
N MET A 84 8.03 10.38 -4.25
CA MET A 84 6.83 10.61 -3.43
C MET A 84 5.77 9.55 -3.72
N MET A 85 5.49 9.25 -4.99
CA MET A 85 4.56 8.20 -5.40
C MET A 85 5.00 6.83 -4.87
N GLN A 86 6.27 6.46 -5.01
CA GLN A 86 6.86 5.24 -4.48
C GLN A 86 6.79 5.17 -2.95
N SER A 87 7.01 6.29 -2.26
CA SER A 87 6.92 6.36 -0.79
C SER A 87 5.50 6.11 -0.27
N ILE A 88 4.48 6.56 -0.99
CA ILE A 88 3.09 6.25 -0.67
C ILE A 88 2.85 4.73 -0.80
N GLY A 89 3.25 4.12 -1.91
CA GLY A 89 3.16 2.67 -2.11
C GLY A 89 3.88 1.87 -1.02
N LEU A 90 5.07 2.34 -0.63
CA LEU A 90 5.86 1.75 0.46
C LEU A 90 5.09 1.74 1.79
N LEU A 91 4.39 2.82 2.13
CA LEU A 91 3.58 2.89 3.35
C LEU A 91 2.43 1.86 3.32
N PHE A 92 1.77 1.69 2.19
CA PHE A 92 0.75 0.65 2.02
C PHE A 92 1.35 -0.75 2.13
N GLY A 93 2.54 -1.00 1.56
CA GLY A 93 3.27 -2.25 1.70
C GLY A 93 3.63 -2.59 3.16
N LEU A 94 4.05 -1.59 3.96
CA LEU A 94 4.24 -1.76 5.40
C LEU A 94 2.92 -2.05 6.12
N GLY A 95 1.83 -1.44 5.69
CA GLY A 95 0.49 -1.74 6.17
C GLY A 95 0.10 -3.20 5.95
N VAL A 96 0.41 -3.78 4.78
CA VAL A 96 0.20 -5.21 4.50
C VAL A 96 0.96 -6.09 5.50
N VAL A 97 2.24 -5.78 5.77
CA VAL A 97 3.05 -6.52 6.77
C VAL A 97 2.42 -6.43 8.16
N PHE A 98 2.04 -5.22 8.57
CA PHE A 98 1.47 -4.98 9.89
C PHE A 98 0.11 -5.68 10.08
N PHE A 99 -0.82 -5.51 9.14
CA PHE A 99 -2.15 -6.12 9.26
C PHE A 99 -2.11 -7.63 9.07
N GLY A 100 -1.22 -8.17 8.23
CA GLY A 100 -0.98 -9.60 8.11
C GLY A 100 -0.47 -10.22 9.41
N TRP A 101 0.49 -9.56 10.06
CA TRP A 101 0.95 -9.91 11.40
C TRP A 101 -0.21 -9.88 12.42
N LEU A 102 -1.02 -8.82 12.39
CA LEU A 102 -2.12 -8.64 13.33
C LEU A 102 -3.22 -9.70 13.17
N ILE A 103 -3.59 -10.06 11.93
CA ILE A 103 -4.53 -11.13 11.64
C ILE A 103 -4.00 -12.46 12.19
N THR A 104 -2.76 -12.79 11.86
CA THR A 104 -2.13 -14.03 12.30
C THR A 104 -2.06 -14.12 13.82
N LYS A 105 -1.73 -13.00 14.49
CA LYS A 105 -1.73 -12.93 15.96
C LYS A 105 -3.09 -13.23 16.56
N LYS A 106 -4.17 -12.73 15.92
CA LYS A 106 -5.53 -12.96 16.38
C LYS A 106 -6.00 -14.40 16.21
N ILE A 107 -5.51 -15.11 15.20
CA ILE A 107 -5.95 -16.46 14.87
C ILE A 107 -5.06 -17.52 15.55
N TRP A 108 -3.75 -17.41 15.43
CA TRP A 108 -2.75 -18.42 15.82
C TRP A 108 -1.76 -17.97 16.90
N GLY A 109 -1.90 -16.76 17.41
CA GLY A 109 -1.05 -16.25 18.47
C GLY A 109 0.26 -15.58 17.98
N GLU A 110 1.08 -15.16 18.94
CA GLU A 110 2.22 -14.26 18.69
C GLU A 110 3.38 -14.93 17.96
N GLN A 111 3.65 -16.20 18.25
CA GLN A 111 4.75 -16.92 17.61
C GLN A 111 4.52 -17.09 16.10
N ALA A 112 3.30 -17.48 15.70
CA ALA A 112 2.90 -17.59 14.31
C ALA A 112 2.92 -16.20 13.63
N ALA A 113 2.42 -15.18 14.32
CA ALA A 113 2.42 -13.81 13.81
C ALA A 113 3.83 -13.30 13.49
N ASN A 114 4.81 -13.55 14.35
CA ASN A 114 6.19 -13.15 14.10
C ASN A 114 6.78 -13.85 12.88
N LYS A 115 6.52 -15.15 12.70
CA LYS A 115 6.96 -15.88 11.49
C LYS A 115 6.34 -15.28 10.22
N VAL A 116 5.02 -15.09 10.20
CA VAL A 116 4.31 -14.50 9.06
C VAL A 116 4.76 -13.06 8.82
N GLY A 117 4.96 -12.28 9.88
CA GLY A 117 5.48 -10.92 9.76
C GLY A 117 6.84 -10.86 9.06
N TRP A 118 7.78 -11.74 9.41
CA TRP A 118 9.08 -11.84 8.74
C TRP A 118 8.94 -12.30 7.28
N ILE A 119 8.10 -13.27 7.00
CA ILE A 119 7.83 -13.72 5.63
C ILE A 119 7.31 -12.55 4.79
N LEU A 120 6.29 -11.83 5.24
CA LEU A 120 5.72 -10.69 4.52
C LEU A 120 6.69 -9.50 4.40
N ALA A 121 7.52 -9.27 5.43
CA ALA A 121 8.53 -8.22 5.42
C ALA A 121 9.56 -8.40 4.31
N LEU A 122 9.96 -9.66 4.07
CA LEU A 122 11.03 -10.03 3.15
C LEU A 122 10.53 -10.72 1.87
N PHE A 123 9.22 -10.82 1.67
CA PHE A 123 8.65 -11.45 0.47
C PHE A 123 8.96 -10.61 -0.78
N PRO A 124 9.73 -11.13 -1.76
CA PRO A 124 10.29 -10.33 -2.84
C PRO A 124 9.24 -9.57 -3.66
N SER A 125 8.14 -10.23 -4.05
CA SER A 125 7.09 -9.58 -4.83
C SER A 125 6.39 -8.47 -4.04
N LEU A 126 6.14 -8.66 -2.74
CA LEU A 126 5.52 -7.62 -1.90
C LEU A 126 6.46 -6.42 -1.71
N ILE A 127 7.77 -6.65 -1.62
CA ILE A 127 8.75 -5.57 -1.59
C ILE A 127 8.70 -4.82 -2.93
N LEU A 128 8.85 -5.54 -4.04
CA LEU A 128 8.89 -4.96 -5.38
C LEU A 128 7.65 -4.10 -5.66
N TYR A 129 6.45 -4.68 -5.56
CA TYR A 129 5.20 -3.96 -5.84
C TYR A 129 4.84 -2.85 -4.85
N SER A 130 5.53 -2.77 -3.71
CA SER A 130 5.38 -1.64 -2.79
C SER A 130 6.30 -0.45 -3.08
N ILE A 131 7.32 -0.61 -3.93
CA ILE A 131 8.31 0.43 -4.24
C ILE A 131 8.31 0.87 -5.70
N ILE A 132 7.53 0.24 -6.54
CA ILE A 132 7.29 0.69 -7.92
C ILE A 132 5.91 1.35 -8.03
N PRO A 133 5.69 2.26 -8.98
CA PRO A 133 4.44 3.00 -9.11
C PRO A 133 3.32 2.17 -9.75
N LEU A 134 2.86 1.14 -9.03
CA LEU A 134 1.78 0.24 -9.44
C LEU A 134 0.71 0.15 -8.34
N ARG A 135 -0.50 -0.27 -8.74
CA ARG A 135 -1.69 -0.29 -7.87
C ARG A 135 -1.86 -1.56 -7.04
N GLU A 136 -1.10 -2.62 -7.31
CA GLU A 136 -1.25 -3.96 -6.72
C GLU A 136 -1.07 -3.97 -5.21
N VAL A 137 -0.17 -3.15 -4.68
CA VAL A 137 0.05 -3.05 -3.23
C VAL A 137 -1.16 -2.43 -2.51
N TYR A 138 -1.85 -1.47 -3.15
CA TYR A 138 -3.05 -0.83 -2.59
C TYR A 138 -4.20 -1.82 -2.53
N ASN A 139 -4.42 -2.58 -3.61
CA ASN A 139 -5.41 -3.66 -3.63
C ASN A 139 -5.11 -4.69 -2.52
N SER A 140 -3.86 -5.16 -2.43
CA SER A 140 -3.43 -6.09 -1.38
C SER A 140 -3.66 -5.54 0.03
N PHE A 141 -3.37 -4.25 0.26
CA PHE A 141 -3.61 -3.58 1.53
C PHE A 141 -5.09 -3.57 1.90
N PHE A 142 -5.96 -3.16 1.00
CA PHE A 142 -7.38 -3.08 1.28
C PHE A 142 -8.02 -4.46 1.47
N LEU A 143 -7.59 -5.48 0.71
CA LEU A 143 -8.02 -6.87 0.92
C LEU A 143 -7.61 -7.39 2.31
N ILE A 144 -6.39 -7.10 2.76
CA ILE A 144 -5.95 -7.53 4.09
C ILE A 144 -6.68 -6.79 5.21
N VAL A 145 -7.07 -5.52 4.98
CA VAL A 145 -7.94 -4.76 5.91
C VAL A 145 -9.33 -5.39 5.97
N ALA A 146 -9.91 -5.79 4.83
CA ALA A 146 -11.19 -6.51 4.79
C ALA A 146 -11.12 -7.82 5.58
N MET A 147 -10.06 -8.61 5.37
CA MET A 147 -9.83 -9.87 6.11
C MET A 147 -9.69 -9.64 7.62
N LEU A 148 -9.02 -8.57 8.03
CA LEU A 148 -8.95 -8.20 9.45
C LEU A 148 -10.34 -7.90 10.02
N GLY A 149 -11.19 -7.21 9.26
CA GLY A 149 -12.58 -6.95 9.63
C GLY A 149 -13.36 -8.24 9.83
N ILE A 150 -13.27 -9.20 8.89
CA ILE A 150 -13.91 -10.51 8.97
C ILE A 150 -13.45 -11.27 10.22
N VAL A 151 -12.14 -11.35 10.46
CA VAL A 151 -11.57 -12.06 11.63
C VAL A 151 -12.02 -11.43 12.95
N LYS A 152 -12.07 -10.10 13.01
CA LYS A 152 -12.60 -9.39 14.18
C LYS A 152 -14.09 -9.67 14.37
N TRP A 153 -14.88 -9.57 13.29
CA TRP A 153 -16.31 -9.81 13.36
C TRP A 153 -16.66 -11.24 13.77
N ALA A 154 -15.94 -12.23 13.25
CA ALA A 154 -16.12 -13.62 13.65
C ALA A 154 -15.96 -13.84 15.17
N LYS A 155 -15.05 -13.08 15.81
CA LYS A 155 -14.76 -13.18 17.24
C LYS A 155 -15.67 -12.32 18.12
N THR A 156 -16.02 -11.12 17.68
CA THR A 156 -16.68 -10.12 18.55
C THR A 156 -18.12 -9.79 18.15
N LYS A 157 -18.53 -10.17 16.93
CA LYS A 157 -19.84 -9.82 16.33
C LYS A 157 -20.16 -8.31 16.37
N ASN A 158 -19.13 -7.45 16.41
CA ASN A 158 -19.28 -6.01 16.50
C ASN A 158 -19.48 -5.40 15.10
N LEU A 159 -20.46 -4.49 14.96
CA LEU A 159 -20.75 -3.74 13.74
C LEU A 159 -19.53 -2.95 13.21
N GLN A 160 -18.67 -2.44 14.10
CA GLN A 160 -17.44 -1.76 13.68
C GLN A 160 -16.51 -2.67 12.87
N SER A 161 -16.48 -3.96 13.19
CA SER A 161 -15.68 -4.94 12.45
C SER A 161 -16.27 -5.21 11.06
N LEU A 162 -17.59 -5.22 10.96
CA LEU A 162 -18.29 -5.35 9.69
C LEU A 162 -18.04 -4.11 8.80
N PHE A 163 -18.10 -2.91 9.38
CA PHE A 163 -17.79 -1.67 8.69
C PHE A 163 -16.34 -1.66 8.14
N LEU A 164 -15.37 -2.15 8.94
CA LEU A 164 -13.98 -2.30 8.49
C LEU A 164 -13.87 -3.26 7.28
N THR A 165 -14.66 -4.34 7.28
CA THR A 165 -14.72 -5.28 6.14
C THR A 165 -15.22 -4.58 4.87
N PHE A 166 -16.31 -3.80 4.98
CA PHE A 166 -16.85 -3.07 3.84
C PHE A 166 -15.88 -2.02 3.31
N ILE A 167 -15.24 -1.23 4.18
CA ILE A 167 -14.20 -0.27 3.77
C ILE A 167 -13.08 -0.98 3.01
N GLY A 168 -12.64 -2.14 3.51
CA GLY A 168 -11.60 -2.90 2.84
C GLY A 168 -12.02 -3.38 1.44
N PHE A 169 -13.20 -3.95 1.28
CA PHE A 169 -13.68 -4.39 -0.05
C PHE A 169 -13.96 -3.23 -1.00
N ILE A 170 -14.58 -2.17 -0.51
CA ILE A 170 -14.80 -0.96 -1.32
C ILE A 170 -13.46 -0.37 -1.75
N GLY A 171 -12.51 -0.22 -0.83
CA GLY A 171 -11.17 0.26 -1.13
C GLY A 171 -10.46 -0.60 -2.19
N ALA A 172 -10.52 -1.93 -2.06
CA ALA A 172 -9.95 -2.83 -3.06
C ALA A 172 -10.61 -2.69 -4.45
N GLY A 173 -11.91 -2.40 -4.49
CA GLY A 173 -12.65 -2.20 -5.75
C GLY A 173 -12.28 -0.93 -6.50
N PHE A 174 -11.55 0.01 -5.89
CA PHE A 174 -11.04 1.22 -6.55
C PHE A 174 -9.70 1.00 -7.26
N PHE A 175 -8.96 -0.06 -6.91
CA PHE A 175 -7.65 -0.41 -7.44
C PHE A 175 -7.67 -1.71 -8.25
#